data_194eee11c7da651cf2d766444f5f8b86
#
_entry.id   194eee11c7da651cf2d766444f5f8b86
#
_cell.length_a   1.000
_cell.length_b   1.000
_cell.length_c   1.000
_cell.angle_alpha   90.00
_cell.angle_beta   90.00
_cell.angle_gamma   90.00
#
_symmetry.space_group_name_H-M   'P 1'
#
loop_
_entity.id
_entity.type
_entity.pdbx_description
1 polymer ?
#
loop_
_entity_poly.entity_id
_entity_poly.type
_entity_poly.pdbx_seq_one_letter_code
_entity_poly.pdbx_strand_id
1 'polypeptide(L)'
;MTFLSAKMILRICGATLVASALSACAVDRPESAMCRGLVPASTFELPAPPTSQEPVMDEETAIARSAAPAIARAVAADRRGAVELNVLSLSAGGQYGAFGAGFLRGWGEDRPSFDLVTGVSAGSLLAPVAFAGPEFDPILDDYDGLSDDDVLRENLLAAPFSPSVASTEPLKALLNDRLSDDLIARIAERQMEENAQLFVAATNIDTTANRIFSLSDVAASGADIDVRRDCMREVIMASSAIPVFLPPRNIDDNLYADGGLRDHVFFRGIESARAQVARQTGRTIRVNAFIVVNGQLRTPEEAGEAEDVEDNILAYALRAADILADETLRDSIAETIRFAQEQPGWTVEGVFADTAIPRECREETGRFNPCVTRHLFDYGKTLGSARPLVWLDGDTLLEITNKL
;
A
#
# COMPACT_ATOMS: atom_id res chain seq x y z
N MET A 1 3.80 28.69 -61.94
CA MET A 1 3.61 29.16 -60.56
C MET A 1 2.18 28.75 -60.15
N THR A 2 2.07 27.65 -59.46
CA THR A 2 0.78 27.08 -59.03
C THR A 2 0.39 27.66 -57.67
N PHE A 3 -0.71 28.42 -57.63
CA PHE A 3 -1.27 28.97 -56.41
C PHE A 3 -1.84 27.86 -55.51
N LEU A 4 -1.22 27.54 -54.39
CA LEU A 4 -1.83 26.72 -53.34
C LEU A 4 -3.10 27.43 -52.83
N SER A 5 -4.24 26.74 -52.84
CA SER A 5 -5.50 27.36 -52.43
C SER A 5 -5.49 27.67 -50.91
N ALA A 6 -6.08 28.82 -50.57
CA ALA A 6 -6.20 29.25 -49.17
C ALA A 6 -6.75 28.16 -48.18
N LYS A 7 -7.59 27.26 -48.69
CA LYS A 7 -8.12 26.11 -47.94
C LYS A 7 -7.07 25.07 -47.62
N MET A 8 -6.01 24.91 -48.43
CA MET A 8 -4.92 23.97 -48.18
C MET A 8 -3.92 24.52 -47.16
N ILE A 9 -3.68 25.83 -47.21
CA ILE A 9 -2.84 26.54 -46.22
C ILE A 9 -3.51 26.52 -44.84
N LEU A 10 -4.83 26.74 -44.76
CA LEU A 10 -5.60 26.68 -43.51
C LEU A 10 -5.64 25.27 -42.91
N ARG A 11 -5.66 24.23 -43.70
CA ARG A 11 -5.60 22.83 -43.25
C ARG A 11 -4.21 22.43 -42.77
N ILE A 12 -3.14 22.93 -43.38
CA ILE A 12 -1.76 22.67 -42.97
C ILE A 12 -1.45 23.45 -41.68
N CYS A 13 -1.87 24.71 -41.55
CA CYS A 13 -1.73 25.48 -40.34
C CYS A 13 -2.56 24.91 -39.16
N GLY A 14 -3.77 24.40 -39.45
CA GLY A 14 -4.61 23.72 -38.45
C GLY A 14 -4.00 22.40 -37.96
N ALA A 15 -3.43 21.58 -38.87
CA ALA A 15 -2.79 20.31 -38.53
C ALA A 15 -1.46 20.53 -37.73
N THR A 16 -0.69 21.55 -38.06
CA THR A 16 0.53 21.91 -37.28
C THR A 16 0.22 22.49 -35.94
N LEU A 17 -0.84 23.28 -35.76
CA LEU A 17 -1.29 23.79 -34.47
C LEU A 17 -1.80 22.65 -33.56
N VAL A 18 -2.54 21.70 -34.08
CA VAL A 18 -3.01 20.53 -33.34
C VAL A 18 -1.82 19.61 -32.98
N ALA A 19 -0.87 19.40 -33.89
CA ALA A 19 0.34 18.61 -33.59
C ALA A 19 1.23 19.28 -32.56
N SER A 20 1.35 20.61 -32.58
CA SER A 20 2.12 21.38 -31.56
C SER A 20 1.40 21.38 -30.21
N ALA A 21 0.06 21.41 -30.17
CA ALA A 21 -0.70 21.30 -28.94
C ALA A 21 -0.61 19.90 -28.32
N LEU A 22 -0.55 18.85 -29.13
CA LEU A 22 -0.36 17.47 -28.67
C LEU A 22 1.06 17.19 -28.17
N SER A 23 2.09 17.82 -28.75
CA SER A 23 3.46 17.73 -28.25
C SER A 23 3.72 18.58 -26.98
N ALA A 24 2.90 19.60 -26.72
CA ALA A 24 2.97 20.38 -25.49
C ALA A 24 2.36 19.67 -24.27
N CYS A 25 1.66 18.54 -24.46
CA CYS A 25 1.10 17.69 -23.41
C CYS A 25 2.04 16.52 -23.05
N ALA A 26 3.22 16.42 -23.65
CA ALA A 26 4.23 15.45 -23.21
C ALA A 26 4.85 15.94 -21.91
N VAL A 27 4.57 15.25 -20.83
CA VAL A 27 5.20 15.48 -19.52
C VAL A 27 6.41 14.57 -19.42
N ASP A 28 7.57 15.14 -19.04
CA ASP A 28 8.78 14.36 -18.81
C ASP A 28 8.57 13.37 -17.66
N ARG A 29 9.21 12.19 -17.74
CA ARG A 29 9.23 11.26 -16.63
C ARG A 29 9.87 11.93 -15.40
N PRO A 30 9.34 11.70 -14.18
CA PRO A 30 10.00 12.14 -12.96
C PRO A 30 11.44 11.63 -12.86
N GLU A 31 12.29 12.36 -12.13
CA GLU A 31 13.65 11.91 -11.83
C GLU A 31 13.61 10.56 -11.10
N SER A 32 14.55 9.65 -11.48
CA SER A 32 14.57 8.29 -10.96
C SER A 32 15.24 8.21 -9.60
N ALA A 33 14.55 7.69 -8.60
CA ALA A 33 15.14 7.30 -7.33
C ALA A 33 15.86 5.94 -7.49
N MET A 34 17.07 5.84 -6.93
CA MET A 34 17.90 4.63 -7.05
C MET A 34 17.78 3.79 -5.79
N CYS A 35 17.06 2.68 -5.91
CA CYS A 35 16.92 1.66 -4.84
C CYS A 35 17.70 0.37 -5.13
N ARG A 36 18.25 0.23 -6.34
CA ARG A 36 19.06 -0.95 -6.73
C ARG A 36 20.30 -1.07 -5.87
N GLY A 37 20.59 -2.31 -5.44
CA GLY A 37 21.74 -2.61 -4.59
C GLY A 37 21.51 -2.38 -3.10
N LEU A 38 20.36 -1.79 -2.70
CA LEU A 38 19.96 -1.72 -1.30
C LEU A 38 19.26 -3.01 -0.85
N VAL A 39 18.64 -3.74 -1.80
CA VAL A 39 18.09 -5.07 -1.53
C VAL A 39 19.20 -6.10 -1.71
N PRO A 40 19.57 -6.88 -0.67
CA PRO A 40 20.58 -7.91 -0.79
C PRO A 40 20.18 -8.90 -1.88
N ALA A 41 21.12 -9.24 -2.77
CA ALA A 41 20.92 -10.37 -3.66
C ALA A 41 20.64 -11.60 -2.78
N SER A 42 19.42 -12.14 -2.84
CA SER A 42 19.04 -13.26 -1.99
C SER A 42 19.99 -14.43 -2.22
N THR A 43 20.63 -14.93 -1.16
CA THR A 43 21.54 -16.07 -1.18
C THR A 43 20.84 -17.41 -1.45
N PHE A 44 19.55 -17.38 -1.78
CA PHE A 44 18.79 -18.57 -2.14
C PHE A 44 18.78 -18.72 -3.66
N GLU A 45 19.66 -19.58 -4.18
CA GLU A 45 19.66 -19.97 -5.59
C GLU A 45 18.42 -20.82 -5.89
N LEU A 46 17.39 -20.19 -6.49
CA LEU A 46 16.47 -20.93 -7.35
C LEU A 46 17.18 -21.17 -8.69
N PRO A 47 16.95 -22.33 -9.36
CA PRO A 47 17.52 -22.56 -10.67
C PRO A 47 17.17 -21.41 -11.61
N ALA A 48 18.19 -20.84 -12.25
CA ALA A 48 18.04 -19.71 -13.15
C ALA A 48 17.07 -20.06 -14.30
N PRO A 49 16.14 -19.15 -14.66
CA PRO A 49 15.34 -19.33 -15.86
C PRO A 49 16.24 -19.27 -17.11
N PRO A 50 15.89 -19.97 -18.19
CA PRO A 50 16.75 -20.19 -19.36
C PRO A 50 16.97 -18.98 -20.28
N THR A 51 16.58 -17.76 -19.93
CA THR A 51 16.75 -16.57 -20.76
C THR A 51 17.12 -15.32 -19.96
N SER A 52 17.93 -14.46 -20.56
CA SER A 52 18.61 -13.28 -20.04
C SER A 52 17.75 -12.05 -19.72
N GLN A 53 16.50 -12.21 -19.31
CA GLN A 53 15.70 -11.17 -18.68
C GLN A 53 15.64 -11.49 -17.19
N GLU A 54 16.01 -10.54 -16.33
CA GLU A 54 15.79 -10.66 -14.90
C GLU A 54 14.31 -11.02 -14.69
N PRO A 55 13.99 -12.14 -14.02
CA PRO A 55 12.61 -12.52 -13.83
C PRO A 55 11.95 -11.43 -12.97
N VAL A 56 10.92 -10.79 -13.50
CA VAL A 56 9.99 -10.03 -12.67
C VAL A 56 9.43 -11.05 -11.71
N MET A 57 9.89 -11.02 -10.45
CA MET A 57 9.37 -11.92 -9.42
C MET A 57 7.93 -11.53 -9.17
N ASP A 58 7.03 -12.49 -9.30
CA ASP A 58 5.68 -12.33 -8.81
C ASP A 58 5.67 -12.17 -7.28
N GLU A 59 4.58 -11.67 -6.74
CA GLU A 59 4.38 -11.44 -5.32
C GLU A 59 4.74 -12.67 -4.48
N GLU A 60 4.24 -13.84 -4.88
CA GLU A 60 4.42 -15.10 -4.17
C GLU A 60 5.92 -15.47 -4.06
N THR A 61 6.65 -15.35 -5.15
CA THR A 61 8.09 -15.66 -5.17
C THR A 61 8.90 -14.66 -4.33
N ALA A 62 8.57 -13.36 -4.38
CA ALA A 62 9.28 -12.33 -3.62
C ALA A 62 9.13 -12.55 -2.10
N ILE A 63 7.91 -12.73 -1.63
CA ILE A 63 7.60 -12.98 -0.22
C ILE A 63 8.19 -14.32 0.23
N ALA A 64 8.05 -15.40 -0.57
CA ALA A 64 8.57 -16.71 -0.22
C ALA A 64 10.08 -16.71 0.00
N ARG A 65 10.84 -16.01 -0.85
CA ARG A 65 12.29 -15.92 -0.72
C ARG A 65 12.74 -15.23 0.56
N SER A 66 12.09 -14.14 0.92
CA SER A 66 12.45 -13.36 2.11
C SER A 66 11.92 -14.00 3.40
N ALA A 67 10.73 -14.61 3.37
CA ALA A 67 10.12 -15.22 4.56
C ALA A 67 10.73 -16.58 4.94
N ALA A 68 11.26 -17.37 4.00
CA ALA A 68 11.78 -18.70 4.29
C ALA A 68 12.90 -18.72 5.37
N PRO A 69 13.89 -17.81 5.36
CA PRO A 69 14.90 -17.72 6.42
C PRO A 69 14.30 -17.39 7.79
N ALA A 70 13.30 -16.49 7.83
CA ALA A 70 12.58 -16.12 9.05
C ALA A 70 11.89 -17.32 9.68
N ILE A 71 11.12 -18.04 8.89
CA ILE A 71 10.38 -19.23 9.31
C ILE A 71 11.37 -20.32 9.78
N ALA A 72 12.45 -20.56 9.05
CA ALA A 72 13.46 -21.55 9.42
C ALA A 72 14.12 -21.21 10.76
N ARG A 73 14.40 -19.92 11.05
CA ARG A 73 14.93 -19.48 12.33
C ARG A 73 13.92 -19.65 13.47
N ALA A 74 12.65 -19.26 13.27
CA ALA A 74 11.59 -19.45 14.24
C ALA A 74 11.44 -20.94 14.60
N VAL A 75 11.49 -21.83 13.61
CA VAL A 75 11.48 -23.28 13.82
C VAL A 75 12.71 -23.77 14.60
N ALA A 76 13.88 -23.19 14.36
CA ALA A 76 15.11 -23.59 15.08
C ALA A 76 15.12 -23.09 16.54
N ALA A 77 14.51 -21.94 16.81
CA ALA A 77 14.41 -21.35 18.15
C ALA A 77 13.42 -22.12 19.05
N ASP A 78 12.31 -22.52 18.50
CA ASP A 78 11.31 -23.32 19.23
C ASP A 78 11.53 -24.82 19.02
N ARG A 79 11.94 -25.50 20.06
CA ARG A 79 12.26 -26.94 20.02
C ARG A 79 11.09 -27.87 20.34
N ARG A 80 9.93 -27.37 20.81
CA ARG A 80 8.92 -28.22 21.48
C ARG A 80 7.47 -28.10 21.02
N GLY A 81 7.09 -27.12 20.20
CA GLY A 81 5.71 -26.84 19.85
C GLY A 81 5.43 -26.65 18.36
N ALA A 82 4.21 -26.26 18.05
CA ALA A 82 3.91 -25.66 16.77
C ALA A 82 4.50 -24.25 16.75
N VAL A 83 5.17 -23.89 15.68
CA VAL A 83 5.65 -22.53 15.47
C VAL A 83 4.47 -21.70 14.99
N GLU A 84 4.27 -20.52 15.58
CA GLU A 84 3.24 -19.57 15.20
C GLU A 84 3.89 -18.39 14.51
N LEU A 85 3.36 -17.98 13.36
CA LEU A 85 3.75 -16.81 12.60
C LEU A 85 2.62 -15.81 12.65
N ASN A 86 2.90 -14.58 13.02
CA ASN A 86 1.94 -13.49 13.02
C ASN A 86 2.16 -12.62 11.78
N VAL A 87 1.14 -12.49 10.97
CA VAL A 87 1.15 -11.73 9.71
C VAL A 87 0.14 -10.59 9.83
N LEU A 88 0.55 -9.37 9.54
CA LEU A 88 -0.34 -8.21 9.47
C LEU A 88 -0.39 -7.69 8.04
N SER A 89 -1.58 -7.50 7.49
CA SER A 89 -1.79 -6.82 6.22
C SER A 89 -2.62 -5.56 6.41
N LEU A 90 -2.09 -4.44 5.94
CA LEU A 90 -2.70 -3.11 6.03
C LEU A 90 -3.14 -2.69 4.62
N SER A 91 -4.46 -2.60 4.38
CA SER A 91 -4.98 -2.34 3.05
C SER A 91 -4.76 -0.89 2.60
N ALA A 92 -4.89 -0.68 1.29
CA ALA A 92 -5.10 0.66 0.75
C ALA A 92 -6.41 1.28 1.28
N GLY A 93 -6.61 2.61 1.11
CA GLY A 93 -7.86 3.24 1.52
C GLY A 93 -7.84 4.76 1.66
N GLY A 94 -6.81 5.47 1.20
CA GLY A 94 -6.77 6.94 1.26
C GLY A 94 -6.99 7.49 2.67
N GLN A 95 -7.98 8.37 2.85
CA GLN A 95 -8.30 8.97 4.16
C GLN A 95 -8.76 7.95 5.22
N TYR A 96 -9.25 6.78 4.79
CA TYR A 96 -9.60 5.69 5.72
C TYR A 96 -8.36 5.08 6.41
N GLY A 97 -7.14 5.41 5.98
CA GLY A 97 -5.92 5.10 6.72
C GLY A 97 -5.92 5.61 8.16
N ALA A 98 -6.69 6.67 8.44
CA ALA A 98 -6.90 7.16 9.80
C ALA A 98 -7.58 6.11 10.70
N PHE A 99 -8.48 5.29 10.17
CA PHE A 99 -9.07 4.16 10.90
C PHE A 99 -7.98 3.15 11.32
N GLY A 100 -7.15 2.71 10.39
CA GLY A 100 -6.07 1.76 10.68
C GLY A 100 -5.05 2.33 11.66
N ALA A 101 -4.70 3.62 11.54
CA ALA A 101 -3.84 4.31 12.50
C ALA A 101 -4.46 4.29 13.90
N GLY A 102 -5.72 4.68 14.04
CA GLY A 102 -6.45 4.64 15.30
C GLY A 102 -6.53 3.24 15.87
N PHE A 103 -6.84 2.22 15.05
CA PHE A 103 -6.91 0.83 15.49
C PHE A 103 -5.57 0.33 16.05
N LEU A 104 -4.48 0.53 15.32
CA LEU A 104 -3.14 0.17 15.78
C LEU A 104 -2.78 0.92 17.08
N ARG A 105 -3.11 2.20 17.17
CA ARG A 105 -2.88 3.04 18.34
C ARG A 105 -3.65 2.55 19.57
N GLY A 106 -4.90 2.09 19.38
CA GLY A 106 -5.72 1.52 20.44
C GLY A 106 -5.32 0.10 20.83
N TRP A 107 -4.81 -0.68 19.88
CA TRP A 107 -4.29 -2.04 20.12
C TRP A 107 -3.02 -1.99 20.96
N GLY A 108 -2.10 -1.08 20.67
CA GLY A 108 -0.96 -0.74 21.49
C GLY A 108 -0.11 -1.93 21.87
N GLU A 109 0.29 -2.01 23.14
CA GLU A 109 1.17 -3.04 23.72
C GLU A 109 0.61 -4.48 23.66
N ASP A 110 -0.72 -4.64 23.47
CA ASP A 110 -1.35 -5.97 23.42
C ASP A 110 -1.23 -6.62 22.03
N ARG A 111 -0.70 -5.90 21.02
CA ARG A 111 -0.51 -6.49 19.70
C ARG A 111 0.70 -7.44 19.68
N PRO A 112 0.59 -8.57 18.97
CA PRO A 112 1.73 -9.47 18.84
C PRO A 112 2.87 -8.83 18.06
N SER A 113 4.08 -9.31 18.26
CA SER A 113 5.17 -9.04 17.33
C SER A 113 4.85 -9.73 16.00
N PHE A 114 4.92 -9.01 14.87
CA PHE A 114 4.60 -9.55 13.56
C PHE A 114 5.87 -10.06 12.86
N ASP A 115 5.81 -11.29 12.36
CA ASP A 115 6.88 -11.86 11.53
C ASP A 115 6.87 -11.28 10.12
N LEU A 116 5.68 -10.89 9.63
CA LEU A 116 5.48 -10.25 8.35
C LEU A 116 4.47 -9.11 8.48
N VAL A 117 4.82 -7.95 7.95
CA VAL A 117 3.88 -6.84 7.75
C VAL A 117 3.86 -6.47 6.28
N THR A 118 2.67 -6.31 5.73
CA THR A 118 2.47 -5.83 4.36
C THR A 118 1.61 -4.57 4.36
N GLY A 119 1.90 -3.64 3.46
CA GLY A 119 1.14 -2.40 3.34
C GLY A 119 0.96 -1.95 1.89
N VAL A 120 -0.22 -1.39 1.59
CA VAL A 120 -0.57 -0.83 0.29
C VAL A 120 -1.13 0.57 0.48
N SER A 121 -0.71 1.55 -0.32
CA SER A 121 -1.23 2.92 -0.28
C SER A 121 -1.25 3.49 1.15
N ALA A 122 -2.42 3.86 1.70
CA ALA A 122 -2.56 4.28 3.10
C ALA A 122 -1.94 3.28 4.07
N GLY A 123 -2.09 1.97 3.83
CA GLY A 123 -1.45 0.91 4.62
C GLY A 123 0.07 0.94 4.55
N SER A 124 0.67 1.38 3.44
CA SER A 124 2.12 1.51 3.30
C SER A 124 2.72 2.59 4.21
N LEU A 125 1.92 3.61 4.54
CA LEU A 125 2.29 4.68 5.47
C LEU A 125 2.26 4.19 6.93
N LEU A 126 1.39 3.23 7.26
CA LEU A 126 1.23 2.65 8.60
C LEU A 126 2.20 1.49 8.85
N ALA A 127 2.53 0.75 7.79
CA ALA A 127 3.27 -0.51 7.89
C ALA A 127 4.65 -0.40 8.59
N PRO A 128 5.48 0.64 8.38
CA PRO A 128 6.73 0.81 9.09
C PRO A 128 6.55 0.91 10.61
N VAL A 129 5.55 1.68 11.07
CA VAL A 129 5.22 1.86 12.49
C VAL A 129 4.68 0.56 13.09
N ALA A 130 3.72 -0.07 12.41
CA ALA A 130 3.17 -1.35 12.86
C ALA A 130 4.23 -2.44 12.98
N PHE A 131 5.20 -2.44 12.05
CA PHE A 131 6.32 -3.38 12.04
C PHE A 131 7.33 -3.09 13.15
N ALA A 132 7.69 -1.83 13.38
CA ALA A 132 8.71 -1.46 14.36
C ALA A 132 8.29 -1.80 15.80
N GLY A 133 7.04 -1.57 16.16
CA GLY A 133 6.51 -1.90 17.48
C GLY A 133 5.74 -0.75 18.14
N PRO A 134 5.06 -1.03 19.28
CA PRO A 134 4.19 -0.07 19.96
C PRO A 134 4.91 1.21 20.44
N GLU A 135 6.20 1.17 20.63
CA GLU A 135 7.03 2.32 21.01
C GLU A 135 7.01 3.46 19.97
N PHE A 136 6.69 3.11 18.70
CA PHE A 136 6.55 4.07 17.60
C PHE A 136 5.11 4.53 17.35
N ASP A 137 4.14 4.01 18.11
CA ASP A 137 2.72 4.37 17.97
C ASP A 137 2.41 5.88 18.09
N PRO A 138 3.17 6.71 18.81
CA PRO A 138 2.92 8.16 18.79
C PRO A 138 2.93 8.78 17.38
N ILE A 139 3.63 8.18 16.42
CA ILE A 139 3.60 8.62 15.00
C ILE A 139 2.20 8.47 14.39
N LEU A 140 1.39 7.53 14.88
CA LEU A 140 0.03 7.31 14.38
C LEU A 140 -0.94 8.42 14.79
N ASP A 141 -0.64 9.19 15.84
CA ASP A 141 -1.48 10.28 16.31
C ASP A 141 -1.58 11.42 15.25
N ASP A 142 -0.64 11.50 14.29
CA ASP A 142 -0.67 12.45 13.17
C ASP A 142 -1.82 12.19 12.18
N TYR A 143 -2.48 11.04 12.26
CA TYR A 143 -3.66 10.74 11.44
C TYR A 143 -4.96 11.30 12.03
N ASP A 144 -4.92 11.78 13.29
CA ASP A 144 -6.05 12.44 13.94
C ASP A 144 -6.27 13.84 13.35
N GLY A 145 -7.24 13.96 12.47
CA GLY A 145 -7.55 15.21 11.77
C GLY A 145 -6.62 15.53 10.61
N LEU A 146 -5.99 14.52 9.98
CA LEU A 146 -5.18 14.68 8.78
C LEU A 146 -5.99 15.36 7.66
N SER A 147 -5.43 16.39 7.04
CA SER A 147 -6.06 17.22 6.01
C SER A 147 -5.36 17.11 4.65
N ASP A 148 -5.98 17.67 3.61
CA ASP A 148 -5.35 17.80 2.29
C ASP A 148 -4.01 18.55 2.38
N ASP A 149 -3.94 19.64 3.15
CA ASP A 149 -2.71 20.45 3.28
C ASP A 149 -1.51 19.65 3.83
N ASP A 150 -1.76 18.59 4.59
CA ASP A 150 -0.74 17.71 5.16
C ASP A 150 -0.20 16.68 4.15
N VAL A 151 -1.01 16.33 3.15
CA VAL A 151 -0.72 15.24 2.22
C VAL A 151 -0.41 15.73 0.81
N LEU A 152 -1.13 16.75 0.35
CA LEU A 152 -1.07 17.19 -1.05
C LEU A 152 -1.25 18.71 -1.15
N ARG A 153 -0.84 19.25 -2.28
CA ARG A 153 -1.12 20.64 -2.66
C ARG A 153 -1.73 20.64 -4.04
N GLU A 154 -3.00 21.01 -4.14
CA GLU A 154 -3.67 21.13 -5.43
C GLU A 154 -3.03 22.17 -6.33
N ASN A 155 -2.89 21.83 -7.62
CA ASN A 155 -2.37 22.74 -8.65
C ASN A 155 -3.19 22.58 -9.94
N LEU A 156 -4.45 22.94 -9.88
CA LEU A 156 -5.40 22.80 -11.00
C LEU A 156 -4.96 23.60 -12.23
N LEU A 157 -4.24 24.73 -12.05
CA LEU A 157 -3.78 25.54 -13.19
C LEU A 157 -2.62 24.86 -13.94
N ALA A 158 -1.82 24.05 -13.26
CA ALA A 158 -0.74 23.30 -13.90
C ALA A 158 -1.21 21.92 -14.42
N ALA A 159 -2.40 21.46 -14.07
CA ALA A 159 -2.91 20.13 -14.43
C ALA A 159 -2.77 19.76 -15.92
N PRO A 160 -2.98 20.67 -16.91
CA PRO A 160 -2.78 20.37 -18.32
C PRO A 160 -1.32 20.08 -18.71
N PHE A 161 -0.35 20.46 -17.86
CA PHE A 161 1.10 20.38 -18.09
C PHE A 161 1.81 19.55 -17.00
N SER A 162 1.06 18.92 -16.12
CA SER A 162 1.56 18.13 -14.99
C SER A 162 1.08 16.68 -15.11
N PRO A 163 1.83 15.69 -14.62
CA PRO A 163 1.40 14.30 -14.57
C PRO A 163 0.22 14.06 -13.60
N SER A 164 -0.20 15.08 -12.83
CA SER A 164 -1.24 14.99 -11.83
C SER A 164 -1.88 16.34 -11.53
N VAL A 165 -3.03 16.33 -10.88
CA VAL A 165 -3.72 17.55 -10.43
C VAL A 165 -3.20 18.10 -9.11
N ALA A 166 -2.40 17.33 -8.36
CA ALA A 166 -1.80 17.74 -7.10
C ALA A 166 -0.31 17.42 -7.00
N SER A 167 0.41 18.17 -6.15
CA SER A 167 1.79 17.93 -5.75
C SER A 167 1.83 17.16 -4.44
N THR A 168 2.79 16.24 -4.28
CA THR A 168 3.02 15.43 -3.07
C THR A 168 4.13 16.00 -2.17
N GLU A 169 4.53 17.25 -2.32
CA GLU A 169 5.58 17.84 -1.47
C GLU A 169 5.22 17.82 0.03
N PRO A 170 3.95 18.08 0.46
CA PRO A 170 3.59 17.91 1.86
C PRO A 170 3.78 16.48 2.36
N LEU A 171 3.29 15.47 1.63
CA LEU A 171 3.48 14.06 1.97
C LEU A 171 4.96 13.69 2.05
N LYS A 172 5.78 14.19 1.12
CA LYS A 172 7.23 13.98 1.15
C LYS A 172 7.87 14.55 2.41
N ALA A 173 7.49 15.76 2.79
CA ALA A 173 7.98 16.40 4.02
C ALA A 173 7.55 15.61 5.27
N LEU A 174 6.30 15.18 5.32
CA LEU A 174 5.75 14.36 6.39
C LEU A 174 6.50 13.02 6.55
N LEU A 175 6.77 12.34 5.43
CA LEU A 175 7.52 11.07 5.44
C LEU A 175 8.98 11.26 5.84
N ASN A 176 9.62 12.38 5.48
CA ASN A 176 10.97 12.68 5.93
C ASN A 176 11.06 12.82 7.46
N ASP A 177 10.04 13.40 8.07
CA ASP A 177 9.97 13.54 9.53
C ASP A 177 9.66 12.20 10.21
N ARG A 178 8.73 11.43 9.66
CA ARG A 178 8.27 10.16 10.24
C ARG A 178 9.26 9.00 10.09
N LEU A 179 9.97 8.92 8.97
CA LEU A 179 11.03 7.93 8.74
C LEU A 179 12.32 8.34 9.47
N SER A 180 12.22 8.49 10.80
CA SER A 180 13.35 8.84 11.65
C SER A 180 14.45 7.79 11.61
N ASP A 181 15.67 8.19 11.99
CA ASP A 181 16.82 7.27 12.12
C ASP A 181 16.49 6.10 13.05
N ASP A 182 15.81 6.38 14.18
CA ASP A 182 15.44 5.38 15.16
C ASP A 182 14.44 4.37 14.60
N LEU A 183 13.43 4.83 13.83
CA LEU A 183 12.47 3.95 13.17
C LEU A 183 13.15 3.04 12.15
N ILE A 184 14.01 3.60 11.30
CA ILE A 184 14.76 2.83 10.30
C ILE A 184 15.72 1.84 10.97
N ALA A 185 16.40 2.26 12.03
CA ALA A 185 17.29 1.38 12.81
C ALA A 185 16.51 0.22 13.44
N ARG A 186 15.32 0.49 14.00
CA ARG A 186 14.47 -0.56 14.59
C ARG A 186 13.96 -1.56 13.55
N ILE A 187 13.57 -1.07 12.37
CA ILE A 187 13.18 -1.95 11.25
C ILE A 187 14.36 -2.83 10.83
N ALA A 188 15.56 -2.26 10.72
CA ALA A 188 16.78 -3.00 10.40
C ALA A 188 17.11 -4.05 11.46
N GLU A 189 17.03 -3.71 12.74
CA GLU A 189 17.24 -4.63 13.86
C GLU A 189 16.30 -5.84 13.78
N ARG A 190 14.99 -5.61 13.59
CA ARG A 190 14.01 -6.68 13.47
C ARG A 190 14.29 -7.60 12.29
N GLN A 191 14.70 -7.04 11.16
CA GLN A 191 15.09 -7.87 10.00
C GLN A 191 16.37 -8.68 10.31
N MET A 192 17.41 -8.08 10.89
CA MET A 192 18.69 -8.75 11.14
C MET A 192 18.61 -9.77 12.28
N GLU A 193 17.88 -9.49 13.35
CA GLU A 193 17.83 -10.33 14.54
C GLU A 193 16.70 -11.35 14.51
N GLU A 194 15.51 -10.93 14.05
CA GLU A 194 14.31 -11.75 14.05
C GLU A 194 14.01 -12.35 12.65
N ASN A 195 14.61 -11.84 11.57
CA ASN A 195 14.27 -12.00 10.16
C ASN A 195 12.82 -11.63 9.84
N ALA A 196 12.22 -10.78 10.66
CA ALA A 196 10.92 -10.24 10.35
C ALA A 196 10.97 -9.44 9.05
N GLN A 197 9.85 -9.41 8.30
CA GLN A 197 9.81 -8.84 6.97
C GLN A 197 8.75 -7.74 6.87
N LEU A 198 9.11 -6.64 6.22
CA LEU A 198 8.24 -5.51 5.93
C LEU A 198 8.17 -5.30 4.42
N PHE A 199 6.99 -5.49 3.84
CA PHE A 199 6.77 -5.31 2.41
C PHE A 199 5.75 -4.22 2.09
N VAL A 200 6.02 -3.51 1.00
CA VAL A 200 5.11 -2.53 0.41
C VAL A 200 4.91 -2.86 -1.07
N ALA A 201 3.67 -2.83 -1.53
CA ALA A 201 3.34 -3.06 -2.93
C ALA A 201 3.07 -1.75 -3.67
N ALA A 202 3.53 -1.67 -4.92
CA ALA A 202 3.18 -0.62 -5.87
C ALA A 202 2.97 -1.22 -7.26
N THR A 203 2.13 -0.59 -8.08
CA THR A 203 1.85 -1.03 -9.44
C THR A 203 2.84 -0.43 -10.42
N ASN A 204 3.62 -1.25 -11.11
CA ASN A 204 4.46 -0.80 -12.22
C ASN A 204 3.56 -0.52 -13.42
N ILE A 205 3.39 0.74 -13.81
CA ILE A 205 2.50 1.12 -14.91
C ILE A 205 3.10 0.89 -16.29
N ASP A 206 4.42 0.73 -16.40
CA ASP A 206 5.06 0.37 -17.67
C ASP A 206 4.80 -1.10 -18.05
N THR A 207 4.74 -2.00 -17.04
CA THR A 207 4.56 -3.44 -17.24
C THR A 207 3.21 -3.96 -16.75
N THR A 208 2.43 -3.13 -16.11
CA THR A 208 1.14 -3.47 -15.44
C THR A 208 1.27 -4.49 -14.30
N ALA A 209 2.46 -4.82 -13.88
CA ALA A 209 2.71 -5.81 -12.83
C ALA A 209 2.65 -5.20 -11.43
N ASN A 210 2.17 -5.97 -10.45
CA ASN A 210 2.37 -5.66 -9.04
C ASN A 210 3.85 -5.83 -8.69
N ARG A 211 4.44 -4.86 -7.97
CA ARG A 211 5.83 -4.91 -7.51
C ARG A 211 5.87 -4.85 -6.00
N ILE A 212 6.50 -5.84 -5.40
CA ILE A 212 6.71 -5.92 -3.96
C ILE A 212 8.12 -5.42 -3.64
N PHE A 213 8.20 -4.46 -2.72
CA PHE A 213 9.44 -3.89 -2.21
C PHE A 213 9.65 -4.33 -0.76
N SER A 214 10.82 -4.85 -0.44
CA SER A 214 11.21 -5.17 0.93
C SER A 214 11.80 -3.94 1.60
N LEU A 215 11.02 -3.23 2.41
CA LEU A 215 11.53 -2.09 3.18
C LEU A 215 12.43 -2.53 4.32
N SER A 216 12.24 -3.72 4.87
CA SER A 216 13.13 -4.28 5.89
C SER A 216 14.52 -4.57 5.35
N ASP A 217 14.65 -5.07 4.11
CA ASP A 217 15.95 -5.27 3.47
C ASP A 217 16.63 -3.93 3.13
N VAL A 218 15.86 -2.93 2.68
CA VAL A 218 16.36 -1.56 2.48
C VAL A 218 16.89 -0.99 3.79
N ALA A 219 16.14 -1.11 4.88
CA ALA A 219 16.54 -0.63 6.21
C ALA A 219 17.80 -1.34 6.72
N ALA A 220 17.95 -2.65 6.49
CA ALA A 220 19.08 -3.46 6.90
C ALA A 220 20.28 -3.38 5.93
N SER A 221 20.16 -2.67 4.80
CA SER A 221 21.27 -2.51 3.86
C SER A 221 22.44 -1.75 4.49
N GLY A 222 23.64 -1.96 4.01
CA GLY A 222 24.82 -1.24 4.49
C GLY A 222 24.95 0.20 3.96
N ALA A 223 23.93 0.75 3.32
CA ALA A 223 23.93 2.11 2.75
C ALA A 223 23.79 3.18 3.85
N ASP A 224 24.17 4.42 3.51
CA ASP A 224 23.96 5.57 4.38
C ASP A 224 22.48 5.72 4.74
N ILE A 225 22.21 6.23 5.96
CA ILE A 225 20.86 6.37 6.50
C ILE A 225 19.95 7.22 5.61
N ASP A 226 20.50 8.29 5.02
CA ASP A 226 19.74 9.17 4.12
C ASP A 226 19.35 8.44 2.82
N VAL A 227 20.23 7.60 2.27
CA VAL A 227 19.96 6.80 1.08
C VAL A 227 18.86 5.76 1.36
N ARG A 228 18.92 5.12 2.54
CA ARG A 228 17.88 4.18 2.98
C ARG A 228 16.55 4.87 3.16
N ARG A 229 16.54 6.03 3.85
CA ARG A 229 15.33 6.84 4.06
C ARG A 229 14.72 7.28 2.75
N ASP A 230 15.54 7.78 1.82
CA ASP A 230 15.08 8.24 0.51
C ASP A 230 14.44 7.10 -0.30
N CYS A 231 15.05 5.92 -0.33
CA CYS A 231 14.45 4.77 -1.00
C CYS A 231 13.14 4.34 -0.34
N MET A 232 13.09 4.19 1.00
CA MET A 232 11.87 3.82 1.71
C MET A 232 10.76 4.84 1.46
N ARG A 233 11.07 6.12 1.51
CA ARG A 233 10.11 7.20 1.22
C ARG A 233 9.56 7.09 -0.21
N GLU A 234 10.44 6.95 -1.22
CA GLU A 234 10.01 6.88 -2.61
C GLU A 234 9.15 5.64 -2.89
N VAL A 235 9.44 4.51 -2.25
CA VAL A 235 8.60 3.30 -2.33
C VAL A 235 7.21 3.54 -1.71
N ILE A 236 7.14 4.14 -0.53
CA ILE A 236 5.87 4.48 0.13
C ILE A 236 5.08 5.48 -0.72
N MET A 237 5.74 6.51 -1.25
CA MET A 237 5.10 7.47 -2.15
C MET A 237 4.62 6.82 -3.45
N ALA A 238 5.35 5.86 -4.00
CA ALA A 238 4.94 5.08 -5.17
C ALA A 238 3.69 4.26 -4.88
N SER A 239 3.68 3.58 -3.73
CA SER A 239 2.52 2.80 -3.25
C SER A 239 1.26 3.65 -3.05
N SER A 240 1.43 4.95 -2.78
CA SER A 240 0.35 5.90 -2.49
C SER A 240 0.03 6.84 -3.67
N ALA A 241 0.66 6.64 -4.83
CA ALA A 241 0.49 7.50 -5.99
C ALA A 241 -0.80 7.18 -6.77
N ILE A 242 -1.95 7.67 -6.27
CA ILE A 242 -3.26 7.49 -6.88
C ILE A 242 -3.26 8.12 -8.28
N PRO A 243 -3.52 7.35 -9.36
CA PRO A 243 -3.51 7.87 -10.74
C PRO A 243 -4.42 9.07 -10.93
N VAL A 244 -4.04 9.96 -11.84
CA VAL A 244 -4.68 11.25 -12.13
C VAL A 244 -4.50 12.26 -10.98
N PHE A 245 -4.60 11.82 -9.74
CA PHE A 245 -4.60 12.69 -8.57
C PHE A 245 -3.19 13.02 -8.09
N LEU A 246 -2.36 11.99 -7.88
CA LEU A 246 -0.98 12.13 -7.44
C LEU A 246 0.01 11.71 -8.55
N PRO A 247 1.19 12.34 -8.62
CA PRO A 247 2.16 12.03 -9.66
C PRO A 247 2.75 10.63 -9.44
N PRO A 248 2.91 9.83 -10.51
CA PRO A 248 3.60 8.56 -10.43
C PRO A 248 5.06 8.75 -10.00
N ARG A 249 5.65 7.73 -9.39
CA ARG A 249 7.05 7.76 -8.94
C ARG A 249 7.92 6.95 -9.86
N ASN A 250 9.12 7.45 -10.13
CA ASN A 250 10.11 6.74 -10.92
C ASN A 250 11.14 6.11 -9.96
N ILE A 251 11.20 4.77 -9.94
CA ILE A 251 12.18 4.01 -9.13
C ILE A 251 12.90 3.06 -10.07
N ASP A 252 14.23 3.16 -10.10
CA ASP A 252 15.10 2.32 -10.93
C ASP A 252 14.67 2.31 -12.42
N ASP A 253 14.32 3.49 -12.95
CA ASP A 253 13.87 3.75 -14.32
C ASP A 253 12.50 3.15 -14.68
N ASN A 254 11.73 2.69 -13.71
CA ASN A 254 10.36 2.23 -13.89
C ASN A 254 9.37 3.18 -13.23
N LEU A 255 8.20 3.36 -13.86
CA LEU A 255 7.13 4.20 -13.34
C LEU A 255 6.16 3.37 -12.49
N TYR A 256 5.89 3.89 -11.27
CA TYR A 256 5.00 3.25 -10.32
C TYR A 256 3.84 4.16 -9.94
N ALA A 257 2.69 3.54 -9.74
CA ALA A 257 1.47 4.13 -9.19
C ALA A 257 0.97 3.29 -8.01
N ASP A 258 -0.14 3.71 -7.42
CA ASP A 258 -0.76 3.10 -6.25
C ASP A 258 -0.88 1.58 -6.37
N GLY A 259 -0.49 0.87 -5.31
CA GLY A 259 -0.56 -0.58 -5.27
C GLY A 259 -2.00 -1.12 -5.33
N GLY A 260 -2.96 -0.34 -4.83
CA GLY A 260 -4.39 -0.66 -4.87
C GLY A 260 -4.99 -0.78 -6.27
N LEU A 261 -4.27 -0.38 -7.32
CA LEU A 261 -4.67 -0.71 -8.69
C LEU A 261 -4.66 -2.21 -9.00
N ARG A 262 -3.94 -2.99 -8.18
CA ARG A 262 -3.78 -4.44 -8.37
C ARG A 262 -4.25 -5.23 -7.17
N ASP A 263 -3.71 -4.94 -6.00
CA ASP A 263 -4.00 -5.67 -4.77
C ASP A 263 -4.06 -4.71 -3.60
N HIS A 264 -5.06 -4.84 -2.76
CA HIS A 264 -5.19 -4.08 -1.52
C HIS A 264 -4.64 -4.82 -0.30
N VAL A 265 -4.60 -6.15 -0.35
CA VAL A 265 -4.15 -7.04 0.71
C VAL A 265 -3.33 -8.16 0.08
N PHE A 266 -2.12 -8.40 0.58
CA PHE A 266 -1.25 -9.43 0.04
C PHE A 266 -0.39 -10.06 1.13
N PHE A 267 -0.34 -11.37 1.20
CA PHE A 267 0.58 -12.17 2.03
C PHE A 267 0.65 -13.64 1.59
N ARG A 268 0.01 -14.00 0.49
CA ARG A 268 -0.12 -15.40 0.05
C ARG A 268 1.22 -16.08 -0.16
N GLY A 269 2.24 -15.35 -0.60
CA GLY A 269 3.59 -15.87 -0.82
C GLY A 269 4.25 -16.48 0.42
N ILE A 270 3.78 -16.16 1.64
CA ILE A 270 4.31 -16.79 2.86
C ILE A 270 4.02 -18.29 2.90
N GLU A 271 2.92 -18.76 2.26
CA GLU A 271 2.56 -20.19 2.26
C GLU A 271 3.61 -21.06 1.57
N SER A 272 4.14 -20.61 0.45
CA SER A 272 5.21 -21.33 -0.27
C SER A 272 6.44 -21.52 0.63
N ALA A 273 6.85 -20.48 1.37
CA ALA A 273 7.93 -20.55 2.34
C ALA A 273 7.59 -21.47 3.52
N ARG A 274 6.41 -21.29 4.11
CA ARG A 274 5.93 -22.11 5.23
C ARG A 274 5.89 -23.58 4.89
N ALA A 275 5.29 -23.91 3.74
CA ALA A 275 5.20 -25.30 3.29
C ALA A 275 6.56 -25.92 2.99
N GLN A 276 7.50 -25.14 2.44
CA GLN A 276 8.86 -25.59 2.21
C GLN A 276 9.58 -25.90 3.52
N VAL A 277 9.57 -24.98 4.49
CA VAL A 277 10.24 -25.17 5.79
C VAL A 277 9.57 -26.30 6.59
N ALA A 278 8.24 -26.39 6.58
CA ALA A 278 7.51 -27.47 7.24
C ALA A 278 7.91 -28.86 6.68
N ARG A 279 8.04 -28.99 5.35
CA ARG A 279 8.50 -30.24 4.72
C ARG A 279 9.95 -30.58 5.10
N GLN A 280 10.84 -29.58 5.16
CA GLN A 280 12.26 -29.79 5.47
C GLN A 280 12.49 -30.17 6.93
N THR A 281 11.68 -29.63 7.83
CA THR A 281 11.88 -29.78 9.28
C THR A 281 10.94 -30.79 9.94
N GLY A 282 9.88 -31.19 9.26
CA GLY A 282 8.79 -32.02 9.83
C GLY A 282 7.96 -31.30 10.91
N ARG A 283 8.08 -29.95 11.01
CA ARG A 283 7.41 -29.16 12.04
C ARG A 283 6.05 -28.64 11.57
N THR A 284 5.12 -28.52 12.52
CA THR A 284 3.88 -27.81 12.29
C THR A 284 4.12 -26.32 12.44
N ILE A 285 3.76 -25.55 11.42
CA ILE A 285 3.87 -24.11 11.39
C ILE A 285 2.46 -23.55 11.14
N ARG A 286 1.94 -22.77 12.10
CA ARG A 286 0.66 -22.07 12.02
C ARG A 286 0.85 -20.63 11.58
N VAL A 287 -0.15 -20.05 10.95
CA VAL A 287 -0.16 -18.65 10.53
C VAL A 287 -1.40 -17.97 11.11
N ASN A 288 -1.19 -16.95 11.90
CA ASN A 288 -2.23 -16.05 12.39
C ASN A 288 -2.17 -14.79 11.51
N ALA A 289 -3.11 -14.66 10.58
CA ALA A 289 -3.18 -13.52 9.66
C ALA A 289 -4.20 -12.50 10.16
N PHE A 290 -3.73 -11.25 10.32
CA PHE A 290 -4.53 -10.11 10.74
C PHE A 290 -4.66 -9.14 9.57
N ILE A 291 -5.88 -8.73 9.24
CA ILE A 291 -6.17 -7.79 8.16
C ILE A 291 -6.81 -6.54 8.75
N VAL A 292 -6.16 -5.40 8.60
CA VAL A 292 -6.75 -4.09 8.90
C VAL A 292 -7.15 -3.44 7.59
N VAL A 293 -8.45 -3.35 7.34
CA VAL A 293 -9.02 -2.79 6.13
C VAL A 293 -9.24 -1.30 6.32
N ASN A 294 -8.43 -0.49 5.67
CA ASN A 294 -8.57 0.97 5.62
C ASN A 294 -9.67 1.35 4.62
N GLY A 295 -10.89 0.96 4.90
CA GLY A 295 -12.03 1.20 4.01
C GLY A 295 -13.33 0.70 4.60
N GLN A 296 -14.42 1.07 3.95
CA GLN A 296 -15.73 0.48 4.16
C GLN A 296 -15.89 -0.70 3.22
N LEU A 297 -16.49 -1.78 3.71
CA LEU A 297 -16.88 -2.93 2.88
C LEU A 297 -18.32 -2.82 2.38
N ARG A 298 -19.04 -1.75 2.78
CA ARG A 298 -20.40 -1.41 2.30
C ARG A 298 -20.31 -0.42 1.15
N THR A 299 -21.26 -0.50 0.22
CA THR A 299 -21.37 0.53 -0.81
C THR A 299 -21.82 1.87 -0.22
N PRO A 300 -21.54 3.02 -0.87
CA PRO A 300 -22.06 4.30 -0.42
C PRO A 300 -23.61 4.35 -0.29
N GLU A 301 -24.34 3.59 -1.13
CA GLU A 301 -25.80 3.47 -1.05
C GLU A 301 -26.23 2.75 0.25
N GLU A 302 -25.60 1.64 0.59
CA GLU A 302 -25.88 0.89 1.82
C GLU A 302 -25.47 1.64 3.08
N ALA A 303 -24.40 2.44 3.01
CA ALA A 303 -23.97 3.33 4.09
C ALA A 303 -24.86 4.58 4.21
N GLY A 304 -25.76 4.83 3.25
CA GLY A 304 -26.54 6.06 3.18
C GLY A 304 -25.70 7.31 2.85
N GLU A 305 -24.62 7.10 2.11
CA GLU A 305 -23.60 8.09 1.76
C GLU A 305 -23.56 8.37 0.25
N ALA A 306 -24.53 7.87 -0.51
CA ALA A 306 -24.62 8.12 -1.94
C ALA A 306 -24.77 9.62 -2.23
N GLU A 307 -23.94 10.15 -3.12
CA GLU A 307 -23.92 11.54 -3.55
C GLU A 307 -23.93 11.63 -5.07
N ASP A 308 -24.55 12.67 -5.59
CA ASP A 308 -24.55 12.96 -7.02
C ASP A 308 -23.15 13.41 -7.46
N VAL A 309 -22.71 12.88 -8.60
CA VAL A 309 -21.41 13.23 -9.20
C VAL A 309 -21.58 14.48 -10.06
N GLU A 310 -20.67 15.45 -9.92
CA GLU A 310 -20.66 16.63 -10.77
C GLU A 310 -20.55 16.28 -12.26
N ASP A 311 -21.26 17.01 -13.12
CA ASP A 311 -21.32 16.79 -14.57
C ASP A 311 -20.05 17.31 -15.28
N ASN A 312 -18.90 16.70 -14.98
CA ASN A 312 -17.64 17.00 -15.67
C ASN A 312 -16.74 15.75 -15.81
N ILE A 313 -15.87 15.76 -16.83
CA ILE A 313 -15.07 14.60 -17.20
C ILE A 313 -14.10 14.18 -16.08
N LEU A 314 -13.57 15.11 -15.31
CA LEU A 314 -12.64 14.82 -14.21
C LEU A 314 -13.39 14.14 -13.06
N ALA A 315 -14.57 14.64 -12.69
CA ALA A 315 -15.40 14.03 -11.64
C ALA A 315 -15.83 12.60 -12.03
N TYR A 316 -16.20 12.38 -13.30
CA TYR A 316 -16.52 11.04 -13.79
C TYR A 316 -15.30 10.11 -13.76
N ALA A 317 -14.10 10.58 -14.14
CA ALA A 317 -12.89 9.78 -14.11
C ALA A 317 -12.49 9.41 -12.68
N LEU A 318 -12.59 10.34 -11.74
CA LEU A 318 -12.31 10.09 -10.32
C LEU A 318 -13.32 9.12 -9.71
N ARG A 319 -14.63 9.31 -9.98
CA ARG A 319 -15.66 8.37 -9.50
C ARG A 319 -15.47 6.96 -10.06
N ALA A 320 -15.10 6.85 -11.34
CA ALA A 320 -14.79 5.54 -11.94
C ALA A 320 -13.57 4.87 -11.28
N ALA A 321 -12.54 5.65 -10.96
CA ALA A 321 -11.38 5.14 -10.23
C ALA A 321 -11.75 4.68 -8.81
N ASP A 322 -12.59 5.44 -8.08
CA ASP A 322 -13.07 5.07 -6.76
C ASP A 322 -13.89 3.77 -6.79
N ILE A 323 -14.81 3.60 -7.77
CA ILE A 323 -15.60 2.37 -7.95
C ILE A 323 -14.67 1.16 -8.21
N LEU A 324 -13.68 1.31 -9.09
CA LEU A 324 -12.73 0.24 -9.38
C LEU A 324 -11.86 -0.10 -8.17
N ALA A 325 -11.46 0.90 -7.38
CA ALA A 325 -10.70 0.69 -6.16
C ALA A 325 -11.51 -0.07 -5.10
N ASP A 326 -12.79 0.29 -4.91
CA ASP A 326 -13.69 -0.40 -3.99
C ASP A 326 -13.89 -1.86 -4.38
N GLU A 327 -14.08 -2.15 -5.67
CA GLU A 327 -14.24 -3.52 -6.17
C GLU A 327 -12.95 -4.32 -5.99
N THR A 328 -11.80 -3.74 -6.36
CA THR A 328 -10.48 -4.37 -6.18
C THR A 328 -10.20 -4.65 -4.71
N LEU A 329 -10.61 -3.77 -3.79
CA LEU A 329 -10.48 -3.97 -2.34
C LEU A 329 -11.24 -5.22 -1.89
N ARG A 330 -12.52 -5.34 -2.26
CA ARG A 330 -13.36 -6.48 -1.88
C ARG A 330 -12.83 -7.79 -2.45
N ASP A 331 -12.49 -7.78 -3.73
CA ASP A 331 -11.93 -8.95 -4.41
C ASP A 331 -10.62 -9.41 -3.76
N SER A 332 -9.71 -8.48 -3.49
CA SER A 332 -8.42 -8.76 -2.85
C SER A 332 -8.59 -9.38 -1.46
N ILE A 333 -9.52 -8.85 -0.65
CA ILE A 333 -9.84 -9.40 0.68
C ILE A 333 -10.45 -10.79 0.54
N ALA A 334 -11.48 -10.94 -0.30
CA ALA A 334 -12.19 -12.20 -0.48
C ALA A 334 -11.26 -13.32 -1.00
N GLU A 335 -10.42 -13.01 -1.98
CA GLU A 335 -9.43 -13.96 -2.53
C GLU A 335 -8.41 -14.37 -1.48
N THR A 336 -7.90 -13.41 -0.70
CA THR A 336 -6.91 -13.66 0.34
C THR A 336 -7.48 -14.52 1.47
N ILE A 337 -8.73 -14.29 1.87
CA ILE A 337 -9.40 -15.12 2.90
C ILE A 337 -9.65 -16.53 2.38
N ARG A 338 -10.20 -16.68 1.17
CA ARG A 338 -10.44 -18.02 0.56
C ARG A 338 -9.14 -18.80 0.47
N PHE A 339 -8.06 -18.16 -0.01
CA PHE A 339 -6.75 -18.79 -0.04
C PHE A 339 -6.32 -19.30 1.33
N ALA A 340 -6.40 -18.47 2.37
CA ALA A 340 -5.98 -18.83 3.71
C ALA A 340 -6.83 -19.96 4.31
N GLN A 341 -8.14 -19.97 4.06
CA GLN A 341 -9.05 -21.04 4.51
C GLN A 341 -8.73 -22.41 3.89
N GLU A 342 -8.15 -22.44 2.70
CA GLU A 342 -7.70 -23.67 2.03
C GLU A 342 -6.39 -24.22 2.63
N GLN A 343 -5.65 -23.41 3.41
CA GLN A 343 -4.35 -23.80 3.94
C GLN A 343 -4.45 -24.38 5.35
N PRO A 344 -3.90 -25.57 5.60
CA PRO A 344 -3.90 -26.15 6.95
C PRO A 344 -3.12 -25.29 7.95
N GLY A 345 -3.75 -24.95 9.07
CA GLY A 345 -3.10 -24.23 10.17
C GLY A 345 -3.05 -22.72 10.00
N TRP A 346 -3.83 -22.16 9.08
CA TRP A 346 -4.07 -20.73 8.98
C TRP A 346 -5.31 -20.31 9.76
N THR A 347 -5.23 -19.15 10.38
CA THR A 347 -6.38 -18.39 10.91
C THR A 347 -6.36 -17.01 10.28
N VAL A 348 -7.53 -16.47 9.98
CA VAL A 348 -7.67 -15.10 9.46
C VAL A 348 -8.64 -14.35 10.34
N GLU A 349 -8.21 -13.19 10.79
CA GLU A 349 -9.02 -12.23 11.53
C GLU A 349 -8.88 -10.87 10.88
N GLY A 350 -9.96 -10.11 10.83
CA GLY A 350 -9.89 -8.77 10.22
C GLY A 350 -10.83 -7.77 10.89
N VAL A 351 -10.55 -6.51 10.61
CA VAL A 351 -11.33 -5.36 11.08
C VAL A 351 -11.40 -4.34 9.96
N PHE A 352 -12.52 -3.63 9.88
CA PHE A 352 -12.74 -2.58 8.88
C PHE A 352 -13.53 -1.41 9.46
N ALA A 353 -13.56 -0.29 8.74
CA ALA A 353 -14.25 0.92 9.16
C ALA A 353 -15.77 0.80 8.96
N ASP A 354 -16.45 0.01 9.80
CA ASP A 354 -17.92 -0.13 9.78
C ASP A 354 -18.59 0.99 10.58
N THR A 355 -18.45 2.22 10.09
CA THR A 355 -19.05 3.42 10.70
C THR A 355 -19.55 4.36 9.62
N ALA A 356 -20.73 4.96 9.83
CA ALA A 356 -21.24 6.02 8.96
C ALA A 356 -20.48 7.32 9.22
N ILE A 357 -20.09 8.01 8.15
CA ILE A 357 -19.49 9.33 8.27
C ILE A 357 -20.55 10.34 8.72
N PRO A 358 -20.31 11.11 9.80
CA PRO A 358 -21.24 12.13 10.28
C PRO A 358 -21.63 13.14 9.19
N ARG A 359 -22.89 13.58 9.19
CA ARG A 359 -23.37 14.50 8.15
C ARG A 359 -22.61 15.82 8.12
N GLU A 360 -22.27 16.34 9.29
CA GLU A 360 -21.46 17.55 9.43
C GLU A 360 -20.08 17.44 8.77
N CYS A 361 -19.48 16.25 8.75
CA CYS A 361 -18.20 16.01 8.10
C CYS A 361 -18.29 15.93 6.57
N ARG A 362 -19.50 15.77 5.99
CA ARG A 362 -19.71 15.68 4.54
C ARG A 362 -19.83 17.06 3.88
N GLU A 363 -20.00 18.14 4.66
CA GLU A 363 -20.10 19.49 4.15
C GLU A 363 -18.74 20.07 3.72
N GLU A 364 -17.63 19.54 4.24
CA GLU A 364 -16.28 19.92 3.88
C GLU A 364 -15.83 19.14 2.64
N THR A 365 -15.29 19.85 1.66
CA THR A 365 -14.75 19.24 0.43
C THR A 365 -13.26 18.92 0.61
N GLY A 366 -12.80 17.84 0.02
CA GLY A 366 -11.38 17.41 0.06
C GLY A 366 -11.24 15.90 0.05
N ARG A 367 -10.08 15.40 -0.33
CA ARG A 367 -9.78 13.97 -0.28
C ARG A 367 -9.36 13.49 1.11
N PHE A 368 -8.75 14.40 1.88
CA PHE A 368 -8.43 14.21 3.29
C PHE A 368 -9.17 15.27 4.09
N ASN A 369 -10.37 14.93 4.53
CA ASN A 369 -11.21 15.80 5.31
C ASN A 369 -10.91 15.62 6.80
N PRO A 370 -10.44 16.64 7.52
CA PRO A 370 -10.01 16.51 8.91
C PRO A 370 -11.13 16.09 9.87
N CYS A 371 -12.39 16.38 9.55
CA CYS A 371 -13.53 15.88 10.32
C CYS A 371 -13.70 14.36 10.13
N VAL A 372 -13.59 13.89 8.89
CA VAL A 372 -13.69 12.45 8.55
C VAL A 372 -12.53 11.68 9.14
N THR A 373 -11.29 12.15 8.95
CA THR A 373 -10.11 11.45 9.45
C THR A 373 -10.07 11.37 10.96
N ARG A 374 -10.50 12.42 11.68
CA ARG A 374 -10.69 12.39 13.15
C ARG A 374 -11.73 11.36 13.56
N HIS A 375 -12.90 11.36 12.93
CA HIS A 375 -13.97 10.39 13.23
C HIS A 375 -13.46 8.95 13.03
N LEU A 376 -12.78 8.67 11.92
CA LEU A 376 -12.23 7.35 11.61
C LEU A 376 -11.12 6.93 12.58
N PHE A 377 -10.23 7.86 12.97
CA PHE A 377 -9.19 7.60 13.94
C PHE A 377 -9.77 7.25 15.32
N ASP A 378 -10.71 8.04 15.81
CA ASP A 378 -11.37 7.80 17.10
C ASP A 378 -12.16 6.48 17.11
N TYR A 379 -12.83 6.16 16.00
CA TYR A 379 -13.54 4.90 15.84
C TYR A 379 -12.56 3.72 15.86
N GLY A 380 -11.51 3.78 15.07
CA GLY A 380 -10.45 2.76 15.06
C GLY A 380 -9.82 2.58 16.44
N LYS A 381 -9.47 3.67 17.11
CA LYS A 381 -8.88 3.66 18.46
C LYS A 381 -9.82 3.03 19.50
N THR A 382 -11.09 3.27 19.38
CA THR A 382 -12.11 2.66 20.24
C THR A 382 -12.14 1.14 20.05
N LEU A 383 -12.17 0.66 18.81
CA LEU A 383 -12.15 -0.79 18.51
C LEU A 383 -10.83 -1.44 18.95
N GLY A 384 -9.71 -0.81 18.67
CA GLY A 384 -8.39 -1.31 19.06
C GLY A 384 -8.18 -1.36 20.57
N SER A 385 -8.86 -0.49 21.32
CA SER A 385 -8.80 -0.45 22.81
C SER A 385 -9.80 -1.41 23.46
N ALA A 386 -10.72 -2.00 22.71
CA ALA A 386 -11.71 -2.94 23.24
C ALA A 386 -11.03 -4.19 23.82
N ARG A 387 -11.55 -4.69 24.93
CA ARG A 387 -11.07 -5.94 25.55
C ARG A 387 -12.24 -6.86 25.87
N PRO A 388 -12.41 -8.02 25.21
CA PRO A 388 -11.53 -8.55 24.14
C PRO A 388 -11.58 -7.68 22.88
N LEU A 389 -10.55 -7.76 22.03
CA LEU A 389 -10.54 -7.10 20.71
C LEU A 389 -11.70 -7.61 19.86
N VAL A 390 -12.27 -6.71 19.08
CA VAL A 390 -13.38 -7.02 18.17
C VAL A 390 -12.80 -7.39 16.81
N TRP A 391 -12.38 -8.63 16.67
CA TRP A 391 -12.01 -9.22 15.40
C TRP A 391 -13.18 -9.94 14.76
N LEU A 392 -13.30 -9.81 13.46
CA LEU A 392 -14.18 -10.64 12.64
C LEU A 392 -13.36 -11.81 12.09
N ASP A 393 -13.89 -13.01 12.19
CA ASP A 393 -13.28 -14.17 11.57
C ASP A 393 -13.39 -14.13 10.03
N GLY A 394 -12.59 -14.96 9.36
CA GLY A 394 -12.55 -15.01 7.91
C GLY A 394 -13.89 -15.35 7.27
N ASP A 395 -14.74 -16.19 7.89
CA ASP A 395 -16.05 -16.53 7.35
C ASP A 395 -16.98 -15.31 7.36
N THR A 396 -17.02 -14.59 8.48
CA THR A 396 -17.81 -13.35 8.62
C THR A 396 -17.37 -12.28 7.65
N LEU A 397 -16.05 -12.07 7.50
CA LEU A 397 -15.50 -11.12 6.53
C LEU A 397 -15.87 -11.51 5.09
N LEU A 398 -15.77 -12.80 4.75
CA LEU A 398 -16.11 -13.29 3.43
C LEU A 398 -17.61 -13.14 3.12
N GLU A 399 -18.48 -13.35 4.11
CA GLU A 399 -19.90 -13.07 3.95
C GLU A 399 -20.18 -11.59 3.66
N ILE A 400 -19.48 -10.67 4.31
CA ILE A 400 -19.63 -9.23 4.09
C ILE A 400 -19.16 -8.86 2.69
N THR A 401 -18.00 -9.34 2.25
CA THR A 401 -17.45 -9.06 0.92
C THR A 401 -18.25 -9.68 -0.22
N ASN A 402 -18.99 -10.80 -0.01
CA ASN A 402 -19.75 -11.49 -1.05
C ASN A 402 -21.24 -11.08 -1.10
N LYS A 403 -21.76 -10.29 -0.15
CA LYS A 403 -23.16 -9.85 -0.14
C LYS A 403 -23.48 -8.75 -1.16
N LEU A 404 -22.49 -8.29 -1.87
CA LEU A 404 -22.56 -7.23 -2.87
C LEU A 404 -22.28 -7.78 -4.26
#